data_7da806ea55d398995868602612fdc930
#
_entry.id   7da806ea55d398995868602612fdc930
#
_cell.length_a   1.000
_cell.length_b   1.000
_cell.length_c   1.000
_cell.angle_alpha   90.00
_cell.angle_beta   90.00
_cell.angle_gamma   90.00
#
_symmetry.space_group_name_H-M   'P 1'
#
loop_
_entity.id
_entity.type
_entity.pdbx_description
1 polymer ?
#
loop_
_entity_poly.entity_id
_entity_poly.type
_entity_poly.pdbx_seq_one_letter_code
_entity_poly.pdbx_strand_id
1 'polypeptide(L)'
;MSLAPILLYPAFRYGAATPWGGDQLKTRYGKPAPDTRTGESLEMSVIPGLNSTDAQGTPLSELLARYGAQLTGTQITGEFPLLLKLLDAKQALSVQVHPDDAYAQAHENKLGKTEAWIILAAETGAQLVYGLRPGVTRDMLRQAFETEAPLEPLLRTGWRCVLHSLRHGACHRRRHPAV
;
A
#
# COMPACT_ATOMS: atom_id res chain seq x y z
N MET A 1 -26.31 0.42 22.78
CA MET A 1 -26.37 1.41 21.68
C MET A 1 -25.33 1.02 20.65
N SER A 2 -25.69 1.03 19.38
CA SER A 2 -24.72 0.81 18.31
C SER A 2 -23.83 2.05 18.15
N LEU A 3 -22.53 1.84 17.92
CA LEU A 3 -21.60 2.93 17.59
C LEU A 3 -21.99 3.51 16.22
N ALA A 4 -22.07 4.84 16.12
CA ALA A 4 -22.24 5.51 14.84
C ALA A 4 -20.95 5.39 14.00
N PRO A 5 -21.03 5.40 12.66
CA PRO A 5 -19.86 5.43 11.81
C PRO A 5 -18.95 6.61 12.15
N ILE A 6 -17.64 6.36 12.21
CA ILE A 6 -16.62 7.37 12.47
C ILE A 6 -15.96 7.74 11.15
N LEU A 7 -16.00 9.03 10.81
CA LEU A 7 -15.24 9.57 9.68
C LEU A 7 -13.79 9.76 10.10
N LEU A 8 -12.86 9.20 9.31
CA LEU A 8 -11.44 9.36 9.56
C LEU A 8 -10.84 10.45 8.68
N TYR A 9 -9.94 11.21 9.25
CA TYR A 9 -9.09 12.20 8.59
C TYR A 9 -7.68 11.60 8.42
N PRO A 10 -7.11 11.70 7.22
CA PRO A 10 -5.83 11.03 6.91
C PRO A 10 -4.63 11.72 7.56
N ALA A 11 -3.60 10.94 7.79
CA ALA A 11 -2.24 11.42 7.94
C ALA A 11 -1.53 11.44 6.57
N PHE A 12 -0.42 12.20 6.47
CA PHE A 12 0.28 12.36 5.19
C PHE A 12 1.77 12.07 5.33
N ARG A 13 2.35 11.47 4.27
CA ARG A 13 3.78 11.49 4.02
C ARG A 13 4.09 12.37 2.83
N TYR A 14 4.96 13.34 3.01
CA TYR A 14 5.24 14.39 2.03
C TYR A 14 6.70 14.84 2.06
N GLY A 15 7.07 15.68 1.10
CA GLY A 15 8.40 16.28 1.02
C GLY A 15 9.52 15.25 0.92
N ALA A 16 10.49 15.32 1.82
CA ALA A 16 11.65 14.42 1.84
C ALA A 16 11.27 12.95 2.16
N ALA A 17 10.16 12.71 2.85
CA ALA A 17 9.69 11.35 3.14
C ALA A 17 9.09 10.64 1.92
N THR A 18 8.66 11.40 0.91
CA THR A 18 8.13 10.86 -0.36
C THR A 18 8.63 11.73 -1.53
N PRO A 19 9.94 11.70 -1.85
CA PRO A 19 10.52 12.55 -2.89
C PRO A 19 9.92 12.29 -4.28
N TRP A 20 9.33 11.13 -4.49
CA TRP A 20 8.60 10.69 -5.67
C TRP A 20 7.15 11.20 -5.74
N GLY A 21 6.66 11.85 -4.69
CA GLY A 21 5.29 12.33 -4.58
C GLY A 21 4.94 13.42 -5.57
N GLY A 22 3.66 13.48 -5.94
CA GLY A 22 3.07 14.50 -6.78
C GLY A 22 2.14 15.44 -6.01
N ASP A 23 1.27 16.12 -6.75
CA ASP A 23 0.29 17.08 -6.25
C ASP A 23 -1.17 16.66 -6.45
N GLN A 24 -1.39 15.46 -7.05
CA GLN A 24 -2.72 14.98 -7.41
C GLN A 24 -3.63 14.74 -6.19
N LEU A 25 -3.06 14.33 -5.06
CA LEU A 25 -3.83 14.18 -3.83
C LEU A 25 -4.53 15.49 -3.45
N LYS A 26 -3.86 16.61 -3.64
CA LYS A 26 -4.40 17.94 -3.40
C LYS A 26 -5.26 18.46 -4.54
N THR A 27 -4.73 18.47 -5.75
CA THR A 27 -5.33 19.14 -6.90
C THR A 27 -6.51 18.40 -7.49
N ARG A 28 -6.46 17.07 -7.52
CA ARG A 28 -7.49 16.22 -8.10
C ARG A 28 -8.46 15.65 -7.08
N TYR A 29 -7.95 15.26 -5.91
CA TYR A 29 -8.75 14.58 -4.89
C TYR A 29 -9.13 15.47 -3.72
N GLY A 30 -8.74 16.76 -3.72
CA GLY A 30 -9.12 17.73 -2.69
C GLY A 30 -8.61 17.39 -1.28
N LYS A 31 -7.56 16.56 -1.18
CA LYS A 31 -7.00 16.22 0.13
C LYS A 31 -6.29 17.44 0.73
N PRO A 32 -6.37 17.67 2.05
CA PRO A 32 -5.70 18.77 2.73
C PRO A 32 -4.19 18.48 2.90
N ALA A 33 -3.55 18.08 1.80
CA ALA A 33 -2.14 17.72 1.78
C ALA A 33 -1.26 18.93 2.10
N PRO A 34 -0.27 18.80 3.00
CA PRO A 34 0.52 19.92 3.51
C PRO A 34 1.57 20.43 2.51
N ASP A 35 1.96 19.64 1.52
CA ASP A 35 2.99 19.95 0.53
C ASP A 35 2.51 19.58 -0.88
N THR A 36 3.12 20.20 -1.91
CA THR A 36 2.92 19.87 -3.32
C THR A 36 3.59 18.56 -3.73
N ARG A 37 4.45 18.00 -2.88
CA ARG A 37 5.06 16.67 -3.03
C ARG A 37 4.56 15.73 -1.95
N THR A 38 3.26 15.45 -1.98
CA THR A 38 2.65 14.52 -1.04
C THR A 38 2.44 13.18 -1.74
N GLY A 39 3.26 12.20 -1.39
CA GLY A 39 3.19 10.87 -2.01
C GLY A 39 2.15 9.96 -1.40
N GLU A 40 1.83 10.12 -0.11
CA GLU A 40 0.89 9.23 0.58
C GLU A 40 -0.13 10.01 1.40
N SER A 41 -1.40 9.61 1.29
CA SER A 41 -2.50 9.96 2.19
C SER A 41 -2.96 8.69 2.88
N LEU A 42 -2.69 8.56 4.17
CA LEU A 42 -3.00 7.40 4.98
C LEU A 42 -4.42 7.53 5.52
N GLU A 43 -5.38 6.99 4.78
CA GLU A 43 -6.82 7.13 5.05
C GLU A 43 -7.27 6.35 6.29
N MET A 44 -6.65 5.17 6.51
CA MET A 44 -6.85 4.34 7.70
C MET A 44 -5.48 3.81 8.13
N SER A 45 -4.96 4.33 9.24
CA SER A 45 -3.62 4.02 9.71
C SER A 45 -3.53 4.11 11.23
N VAL A 46 -2.84 3.13 11.82
CA VAL A 46 -2.44 3.13 13.23
C VAL A 46 -0.92 3.27 13.41
N ILE A 47 -0.21 3.60 12.32
CA ILE A 47 1.25 3.75 12.37
C ILE A 47 1.61 4.89 13.33
N PRO A 48 2.53 4.68 14.29
CA PRO A 48 2.98 5.73 15.21
C PRO A 48 3.44 6.99 14.45
N GLY A 49 2.93 8.15 14.85
CA GLY A 49 3.19 9.42 14.17
C GLY A 49 2.43 9.64 12.84
N LEU A 50 1.72 8.62 12.35
CA LEU A 50 0.93 8.65 11.11
C LEU A 50 -0.47 8.01 11.32
N ASN A 51 -1.01 8.13 12.51
CA ASN A 51 -2.39 7.71 12.79
C ASN A 51 -3.38 8.57 12.01
N SER A 52 -4.39 7.93 11.43
CA SER A 52 -5.61 8.65 11.04
C SER A 52 -6.39 9.05 12.29
N THR A 53 -7.14 10.14 12.24
CA THR A 53 -7.85 10.67 13.40
C THR A 53 -9.34 10.84 13.12
N ASP A 54 -10.16 10.90 14.15
CA ASP A 54 -11.54 11.37 14.02
C ASP A 54 -11.61 12.91 13.90
N ALA A 55 -12.82 13.47 13.85
CA ALA A 55 -13.05 14.90 13.75
C ALA A 55 -12.60 15.69 15.00
N GLN A 56 -12.40 15.02 16.13
CA GLN A 56 -11.89 15.58 17.38
C GLN A 56 -10.38 15.46 17.50
N GLY A 57 -9.71 14.85 16.50
CA GLY A 57 -8.29 14.61 16.50
C GLY A 57 -7.88 13.35 17.28
N THR A 58 -8.84 12.50 17.70
CA THR A 58 -8.53 11.25 18.40
C THR A 58 -7.90 10.24 17.46
N PRO A 59 -6.71 9.71 17.75
CA PRO A 59 -6.05 8.72 16.90
C PRO A 59 -6.88 7.43 16.75
N LEU A 60 -6.86 6.83 15.56
CA LEU A 60 -7.52 5.54 15.29
C LEU A 60 -7.09 4.45 16.27
N SER A 61 -5.82 4.42 16.65
CA SER A 61 -5.31 3.47 17.66
C SER A 61 -6.03 3.62 19.02
N GLU A 62 -6.35 4.85 19.43
CA GLU A 62 -7.09 5.11 20.65
C GLU A 62 -8.58 4.75 20.50
N LEU A 63 -9.18 5.05 19.34
CA LEU A 63 -10.56 4.66 19.03
C LEU A 63 -10.72 3.13 19.06
N LEU A 64 -9.76 2.40 18.49
CA LEU A 64 -9.72 0.93 18.54
C LEU A 64 -9.59 0.40 19.96
N ALA A 65 -8.73 1.00 20.78
CA ALA A 65 -8.59 0.62 22.19
C ALA A 65 -9.88 0.88 23.00
N ARG A 66 -10.58 1.98 22.69
CA ARG A 66 -11.82 2.39 23.39
C ARG A 66 -13.04 1.56 23.00
N TYR A 67 -13.21 1.29 21.72
CA TYR A 67 -14.43 0.68 21.18
C TYR A 67 -14.28 -0.79 20.77
N GLY A 68 -13.05 -1.25 20.50
CA GLY A 68 -12.77 -2.64 20.18
C GLY A 68 -13.69 -3.23 19.10
N ALA A 69 -14.32 -4.36 19.41
CA ALA A 69 -15.24 -5.05 18.49
C ALA A 69 -16.47 -4.25 18.06
N GLN A 70 -16.87 -3.21 18.82
CA GLN A 70 -17.97 -2.34 18.39
C GLN A 70 -17.60 -1.50 17.16
N LEU A 71 -16.30 -1.15 17.02
CA LEU A 71 -15.79 -0.41 15.88
C LEU A 71 -15.48 -1.32 14.68
N THR A 72 -14.91 -2.49 14.94
CA THR A 72 -14.39 -3.39 13.90
C THR A 72 -15.36 -4.51 13.50
N GLY A 73 -16.45 -4.68 14.23
CA GLY A 73 -17.39 -5.76 14.02
C GLY A 73 -16.91 -7.15 14.49
N THR A 74 -15.66 -7.27 14.88
CA THR A 74 -15.05 -8.51 15.39
C THR A 74 -13.95 -8.19 16.40
N GLN A 75 -13.58 -9.18 17.21
CA GLN A 75 -12.39 -9.07 18.06
C GLN A 75 -11.13 -9.13 17.21
N ILE A 76 -10.27 -8.13 17.36
CA ILE A 76 -8.93 -8.14 16.79
C ILE A 76 -7.94 -8.45 17.91
N THR A 77 -7.21 -9.56 17.75
CA THR A 77 -6.13 -9.93 18.66
C THR A 77 -4.80 -9.51 18.03
N GLY A 78 -4.01 -8.73 18.78
CA GLY A 78 -2.74 -8.20 18.28
C GLY A 78 -2.87 -6.87 17.55
N GLU A 79 -1.99 -6.64 16.57
CA GLU A 79 -1.97 -5.40 15.81
C GLU A 79 -3.19 -5.26 14.88
N PHE A 80 -3.64 -4.02 14.67
CA PHE A 80 -4.69 -3.73 13.71
C PHE A 80 -4.20 -4.05 12.28
N PRO A 81 -4.87 -4.97 11.54
CA PRO A 81 -4.28 -5.60 10.36
C PRO A 81 -4.48 -4.81 9.06
N LEU A 82 -5.09 -3.63 9.10
CA LEU A 82 -5.43 -2.87 7.90
C LEU A 82 -4.67 -1.56 7.84
N LEU A 83 -4.20 -1.26 6.62
CA LEU A 83 -3.67 0.03 6.23
C LEU A 83 -4.30 0.40 4.89
N LEU A 84 -5.07 1.48 4.84
CA LEU A 84 -5.61 2.03 3.61
C LEU A 84 -4.91 3.34 3.29
N LYS A 85 -4.35 3.46 2.08
CA LYS A 85 -3.71 4.69 1.65
C LYS A 85 -3.95 5.00 0.18
N LEU A 86 -3.95 6.28 -0.14
CA LEU A 86 -3.84 6.77 -1.51
C LEU A 86 -2.38 7.09 -1.78
N LEU A 87 -1.89 6.71 -2.97
CA LEU A 87 -0.54 6.98 -3.43
C LEU A 87 -0.61 7.91 -4.64
N ASP A 88 0.19 8.95 -4.64
CA ASP A 88 0.43 9.80 -5.80
C ASP A 88 1.90 9.68 -6.22
N ALA A 89 2.18 8.75 -7.12
CA ALA A 89 3.51 8.45 -7.61
C ALA A 89 3.78 9.22 -8.91
N LYS A 90 4.36 10.40 -8.80
CA LYS A 90 4.83 11.20 -9.94
C LYS A 90 6.15 10.67 -10.52
N GLN A 91 6.93 9.98 -9.72
CA GLN A 91 8.17 9.32 -10.12
C GLN A 91 8.11 7.83 -9.79
N ALA A 92 9.08 7.07 -10.27
CA ALA A 92 9.17 5.64 -9.99
C ALA A 92 9.31 5.37 -8.49
N LEU A 93 8.53 4.42 -8.02
CA LEU A 93 8.68 3.86 -6.67
C LEU A 93 9.78 2.80 -6.65
N SER A 94 10.37 2.59 -5.49
CA SER A 94 11.25 1.44 -5.27
C SER A 94 10.52 0.13 -5.54
N VAL A 95 11.22 -0.83 -6.14
CA VAL A 95 10.71 -2.20 -6.27
C VAL A 95 10.78 -2.87 -4.91
N GLN A 96 9.63 -3.38 -4.44
CA GLN A 96 9.52 -4.00 -3.12
C GLN A 96 8.91 -5.38 -3.24
N VAL A 97 9.40 -6.29 -2.40
CA VAL A 97 8.81 -7.61 -2.17
C VAL A 97 8.43 -7.69 -0.70
N HIS A 98 7.17 -8.02 -0.44
CA HIS A 98 6.70 -8.16 0.93
C HIS A 98 6.66 -9.63 1.31
N PRO A 99 7.21 -10.00 2.50
CA PRO A 99 7.18 -11.38 2.98
C PRO A 99 5.78 -11.81 3.41
N ASP A 100 5.55 -13.10 3.47
CA ASP A 100 4.43 -13.69 4.18
C ASP A 100 4.66 -13.66 5.71
N ASP A 101 3.61 -14.03 6.48
CA ASP A 101 3.67 -13.99 7.95
C ASP A 101 4.76 -14.90 8.50
N ALA A 102 4.95 -16.09 7.91
CA ALA A 102 5.92 -17.06 8.41
C ALA A 102 7.36 -16.55 8.29
N TYR A 103 7.69 -15.97 7.13
CA TYR A 103 9.01 -15.38 6.90
C TYR A 103 9.21 -14.12 7.74
N ALA A 104 8.25 -13.20 7.76
CA ALA A 104 8.35 -11.94 8.50
C ALA A 104 8.47 -12.17 10.00
N GLN A 105 7.74 -13.15 10.55
CA GLN A 105 7.85 -13.49 11.96
C GLN A 105 9.21 -14.10 12.30
N ALA A 106 9.74 -14.97 11.43
CA ALA A 106 11.02 -15.64 11.69
C ALA A 106 12.24 -14.71 11.58
N HIS A 107 12.18 -13.70 10.70
CA HIS A 107 13.35 -12.86 10.37
C HIS A 107 13.26 -11.41 10.86
N GLU A 108 12.06 -10.88 11.07
CA GLU A 108 11.85 -9.48 11.42
C GLU A 108 11.00 -9.27 12.67
N ASN A 109 10.46 -10.34 13.23
CA ASN A 109 9.50 -10.29 14.35
C ASN A 109 8.31 -9.35 14.05
N LYS A 110 7.78 -9.44 12.81
CA LYS A 110 6.66 -8.64 12.31
C LYS A 110 5.64 -9.53 11.61
N LEU A 111 4.48 -8.97 11.34
CA LEU A 111 3.54 -9.58 10.41
C LEU A 111 4.01 -9.40 8.97
N GLY A 112 3.68 -10.36 8.11
CA GLY A 112 3.80 -10.22 6.67
C GLY A 112 2.87 -9.12 6.14
N LYS A 113 3.02 -8.79 4.87
CA LYS A 113 2.19 -7.75 4.25
C LYS A 113 1.54 -8.29 2.98
N THR A 114 0.25 -8.54 3.05
CA THR A 114 -0.59 -8.74 1.85
C THR A 114 -1.05 -7.37 1.35
N GLU A 115 -0.85 -7.09 0.08
CA GLU A 115 -1.13 -5.80 -0.51
C GLU A 115 -2.02 -5.93 -1.75
N ALA A 116 -2.97 -5.02 -1.91
CA ALA A 116 -3.80 -4.88 -3.10
C ALA A 116 -3.73 -3.45 -3.61
N TRP A 117 -3.67 -3.28 -4.93
CA TRP A 117 -3.61 -1.97 -5.56
C TRP A 117 -4.80 -1.77 -6.49
N ILE A 118 -5.41 -0.59 -6.40
CA ILE A 118 -6.44 -0.11 -7.31
C ILE A 118 -5.89 1.13 -8.00
N ILE A 119 -5.78 1.10 -9.32
CA ILE A 119 -5.32 2.26 -10.09
C ILE A 119 -6.51 3.19 -10.32
N LEU A 120 -6.48 4.35 -9.69
CA LEU A 120 -7.53 5.37 -9.80
C LEU A 120 -7.31 6.28 -11.01
N ALA A 121 -6.06 6.52 -11.35
CA ALA A 121 -5.65 7.35 -12.48
C ALA A 121 -4.25 6.99 -12.94
N ALA A 122 -3.95 7.29 -14.18
CA ALA A 122 -2.64 7.10 -14.74
C ALA A 122 -2.40 8.04 -15.92
N GLU A 123 -1.20 8.57 -16.02
CA GLU A 123 -0.75 9.36 -17.17
C GLU A 123 -0.38 8.45 -18.34
N THR A 124 -0.36 9.03 -19.55
CA THR A 124 0.06 8.28 -20.74
C THR A 124 1.49 7.76 -20.56
N GLY A 125 1.67 6.46 -20.75
CA GLY A 125 2.98 5.81 -20.61
C GLY A 125 3.39 5.46 -19.20
N ALA A 126 2.61 5.82 -18.15
CA ALA A 126 2.92 5.37 -16.79
C ALA A 126 2.87 3.84 -16.70
N GLN A 127 3.65 3.21 -15.86
CA GLN A 127 3.77 1.77 -15.74
C GLN A 127 3.77 1.34 -14.27
N LEU A 128 3.27 0.15 -14.02
CA LEU A 128 3.37 -0.52 -12.73
C LEU A 128 4.22 -1.78 -12.90
N VAL A 129 5.21 -1.95 -12.02
CA VAL A 129 5.94 -3.21 -11.91
C VAL A 129 5.14 -4.17 -11.04
N TYR A 130 4.81 -5.36 -11.59
CA TYR A 130 4.14 -6.40 -10.83
C TYR A 130 4.59 -7.80 -11.26
N GLY A 131 5.35 -8.43 -10.39
CA GLY A 131 5.87 -9.77 -10.60
C GLY A 131 7.07 -9.86 -11.55
N LEU A 132 7.42 -11.08 -11.90
CA LEU A 132 8.59 -11.42 -12.73
C LEU A 132 8.14 -11.80 -14.15
N ARG A 133 9.05 -11.65 -15.10
CA ARG A 133 8.82 -12.16 -16.47
C ARG A 133 8.78 -13.68 -16.48
N PRO A 134 8.08 -14.29 -17.44
CA PRO A 134 8.14 -15.75 -17.61
C PRO A 134 9.57 -16.24 -17.75
N GLY A 135 9.92 -17.33 -17.08
CA GLY A 135 11.26 -17.92 -17.10
C GLY A 135 12.26 -17.34 -16.12
N VAL A 136 11.94 -16.22 -15.45
CA VAL A 136 12.80 -15.69 -14.38
C VAL A 136 12.70 -16.58 -13.15
N THR A 137 13.84 -17.09 -12.70
CA THR A 137 13.94 -17.93 -11.50
C THR A 137 14.34 -17.10 -10.27
N ARG A 138 14.15 -17.70 -9.10
CA ARG A 138 14.60 -17.12 -7.83
C ARG A 138 16.12 -16.86 -7.81
N ASP A 139 16.90 -17.78 -8.40
CA ASP A 139 18.36 -17.67 -8.43
C ASP A 139 18.81 -16.54 -9.37
N MET A 140 18.15 -16.35 -10.51
CA MET A 140 18.40 -15.19 -11.39
C MET A 140 18.15 -13.87 -10.67
N LEU A 141 17.05 -13.78 -9.91
CA LEU A 141 16.75 -12.59 -9.14
C LEU A 141 17.78 -12.35 -8.03
N ARG A 142 18.16 -13.41 -7.31
CA ARG A 142 19.20 -13.34 -6.28
C ARG A 142 20.53 -12.87 -6.87
N GLN A 143 20.97 -13.50 -7.96
CA GLN A 143 22.20 -13.13 -8.65
C GLN A 143 22.20 -11.66 -9.08
N ALA A 144 21.12 -11.19 -9.68
CA ALA A 144 21.00 -9.78 -10.06
C ALA A 144 21.12 -8.84 -8.86
N PHE A 145 20.53 -9.21 -7.72
CA PHE A 145 20.61 -8.43 -6.49
C PHE A 145 22.03 -8.43 -5.91
N GLU A 146 22.69 -9.59 -5.84
CA GLU A 146 24.06 -9.76 -5.31
C GLU A 146 25.11 -9.07 -6.17
N THR A 147 24.88 -8.96 -7.48
CA THR A 147 25.79 -8.29 -8.43
C THR A 147 25.42 -6.86 -8.75
N GLU A 148 24.38 -6.30 -8.08
CA GLU A 148 23.84 -4.97 -8.37
C GLU A 148 23.45 -4.77 -9.85
N ALA A 149 23.10 -5.86 -10.53
CA ALA A 149 22.68 -5.80 -11.92
C ALA A 149 21.29 -5.15 -12.06
N PRO A 150 20.98 -4.51 -13.20
CA PRO A 150 19.67 -3.95 -13.46
C PRO A 150 18.55 -5.00 -13.31
N LEU A 151 17.49 -4.67 -12.57
CA LEU A 151 16.35 -5.57 -12.34
C LEU A 151 15.30 -5.50 -13.46
N GLU A 152 15.24 -4.42 -14.23
CA GLU A 152 14.23 -4.18 -15.25
C GLU A 152 14.08 -5.34 -16.26
N PRO A 153 15.15 -6.01 -16.70
CA PRO A 153 15.05 -7.17 -17.59
C PRO A 153 14.30 -8.35 -16.97
N LEU A 154 14.28 -8.45 -15.64
CA LEU A 154 13.65 -9.54 -14.90
C LEU A 154 12.21 -9.23 -14.52
N LEU A 155 11.83 -7.94 -14.51
CA LEU A 155 10.57 -7.49 -14.02
C LEU A 155 9.51 -7.46 -15.13
N ARG A 156 8.28 -7.70 -14.70
CA ARG A 156 7.10 -7.56 -15.54
C ARG A 156 6.46 -6.21 -15.29
N THR A 157 6.29 -5.43 -16.33
CA THR A 157 5.58 -4.15 -16.30
C THR A 157 4.24 -4.24 -17.03
N GLY A 158 3.26 -3.44 -16.64
CA GLY A 158 1.97 -3.36 -17.31
C GLY A 158 0.94 -2.57 -16.52
N TRP A 159 -0.19 -2.33 -17.18
CA TRP A 159 -1.36 -1.69 -16.62
C TRP A 159 -2.42 -2.74 -16.36
N ARG A 160 -2.76 -3.02 -15.15
CA ARG A 160 -4.08 -3.54 -14.73
C ARG A 160 -4.11 -3.63 -13.23
N CYS A 161 -5.24 -3.27 -12.64
CA CYS A 161 -5.57 -3.51 -11.25
C CYS A 161 -5.16 -4.92 -10.83
N VAL A 162 -4.36 -5.06 -9.79
CA VAL A 162 -3.85 -6.34 -9.35
C VAL A 162 -4.10 -6.48 -7.86
N LEU A 163 -4.90 -7.47 -7.51
CA LEU A 163 -4.89 -8.05 -6.18
C LEU A 163 -3.63 -8.89 -6.05
N HIS A 164 -2.69 -8.48 -5.24
CA HIS A 164 -1.50 -9.27 -4.95
C HIS A 164 -1.67 -9.94 -3.59
N SER A 165 -2.04 -11.20 -3.61
CA SER A 165 -1.83 -12.09 -2.49
C SER A 165 -0.53 -12.83 -2.73
N LEU A 166 0.43 -12.71 -1.85
CA LEU A 166 1.71 -13.43 -1.91
C LEU A 166 1.59 -14.94 -1.63
N ARG A 167 0.37 -15.46 -1.49
CA ARG A 167 0.13 -16.90 -1.49
C ARG A 167 0.05 -17.38 -2.93
N HIS A 168 1.16 -17.93 -3.43
CA HIS A 168 1.30 -18.64 -4.71
C HIS A 168 1.02 -17.80 -5.97
N GLY A 169 2.06 -17.58 -6.75
CA GLY A 169 2.12 -16.87 -8.02
C GLY A 169 1.09 -17.21 -9.11
N ALA A 170 -0.17 -16.93 -8.88
CA ALA A 170 -1.22 -17.05 -9.89
C ALA A 170 -2.03 -15.76 -9.98
N CYS A 171 -1.67 -14.95 -10.97
CA CYS A 171 -2.51 -13.84 -11.42
C CYS A 171 -3.66 -14.41 -12.26
N HIS A 172 -4.89 -14.46 -11.74
CA HIS A 172 -6.05 -14.81 -12.53
C HIS A 172 -6.44 -13.66 -13.46
N ARG A 173 -6.23 -13.85 -14.75
CA ARG A 173 -6.80 -13.02 -15.80
C ARG A 173 -8.33 -13.21 -15.81
N ARG A 174 -9.10 -12.23 -15.36
CA ARG A 174 -10.47 -12.12 -15.85
C ARG A 174 -10.42 -11.36 -17.19
N ARG A 175 -10.75 -12.09 -18.26
CA ARG A 175 -11.07 -11.48 -19.55
C ARG A 175 -12.44 -10.82 -19.39
N HIS A 176 -12.53 -9.50 -19.57
CA HIS A 176 -13.80 -8.87 -19.90
C HIS A 176 -14.01 -9.04 -21.41
N PRO A 177 -15.21 -9.45 -21.84
CA PRO A 177 -15.55 -9.40 -23.25
C PRO A 177 -15.58 -7.94 -23.68
N ALA A 178 -15.08 -7.71 -24.88
CA ALA A 178 -15.17 -6.43 -25.55
C ALA A 178 -16.66 -6.08 -25.80
N VAL A 179 -17.03 -4.85 -25.46
CA VAL A 179 -18.15 -4.14 -26.05
C VAL A 179 -17.57 -2.95 -26.78
#